data_2ca125b4bf59b7ccb27a02e920f32c70
#
_entry.id   2ca125b4bf59b7ccb27a02e920f32c70
#
_cell.length_a   1.000
_cell.length_b   1.000
_cell.length_c   1.000
_cell.angle_alpha   90.00
_cell.angle_beta   90.00
_cell.angle_gamma   90.00
#
_symmetry.space_group_name_H-M   'P 1'
#
loop_
_entity.id
_entity.type
_entity.pdbx_description
1 polymer ?
#
loop_
_entity_poly.entity_id
_entity_poly.type
_entity_poly.pdbx_seq_one_letter_code
_entity_poly.pdbx_strand_id
1 'polypeptide(L)'
;ESRIMKRAGGGFDYSYNAHAAVDDAAHIIVAAELTNSGADSRQLPPLLDAVRRCTGGDPRQLLADAGFRSEAVFEQLKDCKTELIVALGREGKRHLAIDAVKYPHTAAMANKFKTPETQSAYRRRKWLSEPPNGWVKQVMGFRQFSMRGLDKAKAEWQLVCAALNLRRMAALTAT
;
A
#
# COMPACT_ATOMS: atom_id res chain seq x y z
N GLU A 1 -12.67 -4.88 -15.83
CA GLU A 1 -13.03 -3.62 -16.44
C GLU A 1 -12.88 -2.51 -15.41
N SER A 2 -12.56 -1.29 -15.85
CA SER A 2 -12.41 -0.12 -14.97
C SER A 2 -13.76 0.27 -14.34
N ARG A 3 -13.70 0.93 -13.17
CA ARG A 3 -14.88 1.46 -12.48
C ARG A 3 -14.75 2.96 -12.28
N ILE A 4 -15.87 3.63 -12.11
CA ILE A 4 -15.91 5.05 -11.77
C ILE A 4 -15.39 5.22 -10.34
N MET A 5 -14.31 5.98 -10.17
CA MET A 5 -13.68 6.26 -8.89
C MET A 5 -13.46 7.77 -8.72
N LYS A 6 -13.46 8.23 -7.47
CA LYS A 6 -13.17 9.62 -7.13
C LYS A 6 -11.68 9.91 -7.33
N ARG A 7 -11.35 10.99 -8.03
CA ARG A 7 -9.97 11.47 -8.20
C ARG A 7 -9.47 12.23 -6.96
N ALA A 8 -8.17 12.17 -6.72
CA ALA A 8 -7.54 12.94 -5.64
C ALA A 8 -7.72 14.46 -5.79
N GLY A 9 -7.77 14.97 -7.02
CA GLY A 9 -8.01 16.39 -7.36
C GLY A 9 -9.48 16.78 -7.47
N GLY A 10 -10.42 15.88 -7.13
CA GLY A 10 -11.87 16.09 -7.31
C GLY A 10 -12.38 15.51 -8.64
N GLY A 11 -13.72 15.37 -8.74
CA GLY A 11 -14.36 14.70 -9.87
C GLY A 11 -14.28 13.17 -9.82
N PHE A 12 -14.86 12.54 -10.84
CA PHE A 12 -14.90 11.08 -10.99
C PHE A 12 -14.40 10.69 -12.38
N ASP A 13 -13.74 9.54 -12.47
CA ASP A 13 -13.26 9.00 -13.74
C ASP A 13 -13.22 7.47 -13.70
N TYR A 14 -13.22 6.85 -14.88
CA TYR A 14 -12.96 5.43 -15.02
C TYR A 14 -11.51 5.14 -14.66
N SER A 15 -11.30 4.39 -13.59
CA SER A 15 -9.97 4.17 -13.03
C SER A 15 -9.79 2.74 -12.57
N TYR A 16 -8.54 2.36 -12.39
CA TYR A 16 -8.11 1.23 -11.60
C TYR A 16 -7.43 1.75 -10.32
N ASN A 17 -7.43 0.93 -9.30
CA ASN A 17 -6.72 1.20 -8.05
C ASN A 17 -5.42 0.39 -8.04
N ALA A 18 -4.29 1.07 -8.09
CA ALA A 18 -2.96 0.50 -8.18
C ALA A 18 -2.28 0.51 -6.81
N HIS A 19 -1.79 -0.66 -6.39
CA HIS A 19 -1.09 -0.84 -5.14
C HIS A 19 0.34 -1.31 -5.40
N ALA A 20 1.28 -0.83 -4.60
CA ALA A 20 2.67 -1.27 -4.59
C ALA A 20 3.15 -1.43 -3.16
N ALA A 21 3.87 -2.51 -2.88
CA ALA A 21 4.65 -2.67 -1.66
C ALA A 21 6.12 -2.40 -1.97
N VAL A 22 6.76 -1.61 -1.13
CA VAL A 22 8.15 -1.14 -1.30
C VAL A 22 8.96 -1.61 -0.11
N ASP A 23 10.12 -2.20 -0.35
CA ASP A 23 11.06 -2.57 0.71
C ASP A 23 11.75 -1.33 1.31
N ASP A 24 12.15 -1.41 2.58
CA ASP A 24 12.75 -0.29 3.32
C ASP A 24 14.27 -0.20 3.17
N ALA A 25 14.91 -1.23 2.64
CA ALA A 25 16.36 -1.26 2.49
C ALA A 25 16.83 -0.60 1.18
N ALA A 26 16.25 -1.00 0.06
CA ALA A 26 16.67 -0.57 -1.27
C ALA A 26 15.63 0.28 -2.02
N HIS A 27 14.43 0.46 -1.45
CA HIS A 27 13.28 1.11 -2.09
C HIS A 27 12.86 0.42 -3.41
N ILE A 28 12.95 -0.90 -3.43
CA ILE A 28 12.51 -1.75 -4.54
C ILE A 28 11.04 -2.09 -4.35
N ILE A 29 10.25 -2.05 -5.42
CA ILE A 29 8.86 -2.49 -5.40
C ILE A 29 8.86 -4.02 -5.42
N VAL A 30 8.46 -4.64 -4.30
CA VAL A 30 8.41 -6.09 -4.11
C VAL A 30 7.04 -6.70 -4.38
N ALA A 31 6.01 -5.88 -4.55
CA ALA A 31 4.71 -6.32 -5.03
C ALA A 31 4.00 -5.18 -5.77
N ALA A 32 3.32 -5.52 -6.87
CA ALA A 32 2.54 -4.60 -7.70
C ALA A 32 1.20 -5.25 -8.03
N GLU A 33 0.13 -4.75 -7.43
CA GLU A 33 -1.23 -5.24 -7.60
C GLU A 33 -2.14 -4.17 -8.18
N LEU A 34 -3.13 -4.59 -8.98
CA LEU A 34 -4.13 -3.71 -9.56
C LEU A 34 -5.52 -4.29 -9.33
N THR A 35 -6.46 -3.43 -8.95
CA THR A 35 -7.85 -3.81 -8.76
C THR A 35 -8.79 -2.79 -9.38
N ASN A 36 -10.01 -3.21 -9.68
CA ASN A 36 -11.10 -2.32 -10.04
C ASN A 36 -11.98 -1.90 -8.85
N SER A 37 -11.56 -2.23 -7.62
CA SER A 37 -12.20 -1.75 -6.39
C SER A 37 -11.61 -0.38 -6.00
N GLY A 38 -12.48 0.61 -5.79
CA GLY A 38 -12.06 1.91 -5.28
C GLY A 38 -11.73 1.94 -3.79
N ALA A 39 -11.95 0.83 -3.07
CA ALA A 39 -11.68 0.71 -1.64
C ALA A 39 -10.43 -0.13 -1.39
N ASP A 40 -9.49 0.40 -0.61
CA ASP A 40 -8.25 -0.27 -0.24
C ASP A 40 -8.43 -1.26 0.91
N SER A 41 -9.56 -1.17 1.62
CA SER A 41 -9.81 -1.87 2.88
C SER A 41 -9.71 -3.40 2.83
N ARG A 42 -9.76 -3.99 1.62
CA ARG A 42 -9.62 -5.44 1.40
C ARG A 42 -8.36 -5.82 0.62
N GLN A 43 -7.51 -4.84 0.30
CA GLN A 43 -6.36 -5.06 -0.58
C GLN A 43 -5.08 -5.48 0.15
N LEU A 44 -5.09 -5.42 1.49
CA LEU A 44 -3.91 -5.77 2.28
C LEU A 44 -3.54 -7.26 2.20
N PRO A 45 -4.48 -8.24 2.32
CA PRO A 45 -4.13 -9.66 2.21
C PRO A 45 -3.55 -10.03 0.84
N PRO A 46 -4.18 -9.70 -0.31
CA PRO A 46 -3.60 -10.04 -1.61
C PRO A 46 -2.25 -9.36 -1.86
N LEU A 47 -2.04 -8.14 -1.34
CA LEU A 47 -0.76 -7.45 -1.44
C LEU A 47 0.32 -8.15 -0.61
N LEU A 48 0.00 -8.57 0.62
CA LEU A 48 0.92 -9.34 1.48
C LEU A 48 1.28 -10.68 0.84
N ASP A 49 0.32 -11.37 0.23
CA ASP A 49 0.58 -12.62 -0.48
C ASP A 49 1.47 -12.40 -1.73
N ALA A 50 1.30 -11.27 -2.42
CA ALA A 50 2.20 -10.91 -3.52
C ALA A 50 3.63 -10.63 -3.03
N VAL A 51 3.79 -9.98 -1.88
CA VAL A 51 5.10 -9.78 -1.22
C VAL A 51 5.73 -11.14 -0.91
N ARG A 52 4.99 -12.06 -0.27
CA ARG A 52 5.49 -13.41 0.06
C ARG A 52 5.95 -14.18 -1.17
N ARG A 53 5.19 -14.12 -2.26
CA ARG A 53 5.57 -14.78 -3.52
C ARG A 53 6.85 -14.20 -4.12
N CYS A 54 7.04 -12.89 -4.03
CA CYS A 54 8.21 -12.22 -4.59
C CYS A 54 9.47 -12.41 -3.73
N THR A 55 9.34 -12.34 -2.41
CA THR A 55 10.48 -12.35 -1.49
C THR A 55 10.79 -13.71 -0.90
N GLY A 56 9.91 -14.70 -1.07
CA GLY A 56 10.05 -16.04 -0.52
C GLY A 56 9.74 -16.14 0.98
N GLY A 57 9.21 -15.08 1.61
CA GLY A 57 8.92 -15.10 3.04
C GLY A 57 8.00 -13.98 3.53
N ASP A 58 7.70 -14.01 4.83
CA ASP A 58 6.93 -12.97 5.48
C ASP A 58 7.80 -11.74 5.75
N PRO A 59 7.37 -10.52 5.38
CA PRO A 59 8.04 -9.31 5.84
C PRO A 59 7.88 -9.17 7.36
N ARG A 60 8.90 -8.65 8.03
CA ARG A 60 8.83 -8.43 9.48
C ARG A 60 7.71 -7.45 9.85
N GLN A 61 7.60 -6.36 9.11
CA GLN A 61 6.59 -5.32 9.31
C GLN A 61 5.95 -4.93 7.97
N LEU A 62 4.68 -4.56 8.01
CA LEU A 62 3.96 -3.96 6.88
C LEU A 62 3.27 -2.68 7.35
N LEU A 63 3.66 -1.56 6.74
CA LEU A 63 3.14 -0.23 7.04
C LEU A 63 2.11 0.17 5.97
N ALA A 64 0.89 0.51 6.36
CA ALA A 64 -0.14 0.94 5.44
C ALA A 64 -0.90 2.17 5.94
N ASP A 65 -1.50 2.91 5.01
CA ASP A 65 -2.29 4.09 5.36
C ASP A 65 -3.71 3.73 5.83
N ALA A 66 -4.47 4.77 6.18
CA ALA A 66 -5.81 4.60 6.70
C ALA A 66 -6.84 4.06 5.69
N GLY A 67 -6.52 4.07 4.39
CA GLY A 67 -7.36 3.47 3.34
C GLY A 67 -7.48 1.95 3.52
N PHE A 68 -6.44 1.31 4.05
CA PHE A 68 -6.40 -0.13 4.32
C PHE A 68 -7.06 -0.55 5.65
N ARG A 69 -7.58 0.40 6.44
CA ARG A 69 -8.25 0.08 7.70
C ARG A 69 -9.47 -0.80 7.45
N SER A 70 -9.48 -1.99 8.07
CA SER A 70 -10.61 -2.92 8.02
C SER A 70 -10.56 -3.87 9.21
N GLU A 71 -11.63 -3.91 10.01
CA GLU A 71 -11.73 -4.84 11.14
C GLU A 71 -11.60 -6.29 10.68
N ALA A 72 -12.34 -6.68 9.63
CA ALA A 72 -12.32 -8.03 9.09
C ALA A 72 -10.93 -8.45 8.57
N VAL A 73 -10.17 -7.52 7.97
CA VAL A 73 -8.80 -7.79 7.50
C VAL A 73 -7.84 -7.91 8.68
N PHE A 74 -8.00 -7.10 9.72
CA PHE A 74 -7.18 -7.22 10.93
C PHE A 74 -7.43 -8.55 11.64
N GLU A 75 -8.70 -8.99 11.71
CA GLU A 75 -9.04 -10.32 12.22
C GLU A 75 -8.43 -11.43 11.36
N GLN A 76 -8.58 -11.36 10.04
CA GLN A 76 -8.00 -12.34 9.11
C GLN A 76 -6.49 -12.48 9.26
N LEU A 77 -5.79 -11.39 9.52
CA LEU A 77 -4.33 -11.33 9.57
C LEU A 77 -3.77 -11.35 11.01
N LYS A 78 -4.61 -11.55 12.04
CA LYS A 78 -4.18 -11.49 13.45
C LYS A 78 -3.05 -12.45 13.82
N ASP A 79 -3.06 -13.65 13.21
CA ASP A 79 -2.10 -14.72 13.48
C ASP A 79 -0.96 -14.77 12.44
N CYS A 80 -0.87 -13.77 11.55
CA CYS A 80 0.23 -13.71 10.59
C CYS A 80 1.55 -13.33 11.28
N LYS A 81 2.67 -13.82 10.75
CA LYS A 81 4.01 -13.52 11.26
C LYS A 81 4.43 -12.07 11.05
N THR A 82 3.79 -11.39 10.10
CA THR A 82 4.05 -9.99 9.76
C THR A 82 3.39 -9.06 10.77
N GLU A 83 4.15 -8.18 11.37
CA GLU A 83 3.60 -7.12 12.21
C GLU A 83 2.91 -6.06 11.35
N LEU A 84 1.59 -5.94 11.49
CA LEU A 84 0.81 -4.92 10.80
C LEU A 84 0.83 -3.60 11.58
N ILE A 85 1.08 -2.49 10.88
CA ILE A 85 0.96 -1.11 11.38
C ILE A 85 0.16 -0.32 10.36
N VAL A 86 -1.14 -0.18 10.60
CA VAL A 86 -2.09 0.49 9.70
C VAL A 86 -2.68 1.70 10.39
N ALA A 87 -2.56 2.88 9.78
CA ALA A 87 -3.16 4.08 10.33
C ALA A 87 -4.69 3.96 10.43
N LEU A 88 -5.27 4.55 11.46
CA LEU A 88 -6.71 4.47 11.71
C LEU A 88 -7.49 5.71 11.25
N GLY A 89 -6.78 6.71 10.75
CA GLY A 89 -7.37 7.95 10.27
C GLY A 89 -6.30 8.91 9.73
N ARG A 90 -6.72 10.11 9.35
CA ARG A 90 -5.80 11.12 8.82
C ARG A 90 -4.90 11.66 9.92
N GLU A 91 -3.62 11.73 9.62
CA GLU A 91 -2.60 12.31 10.49
C GLU A 91 -2.98 13.75 10.91
N GLY A 92 -2.82 14.07 12.20
CA GLY A 92 -3.15 15.40 12.75
C GLY A 92 -4.64 15.68 12.98
N LYS A 93 -5.55 14.73 12.67
CA LYS A 93 -6.98 14.87 13.00
C LYS A 93 -7.33 14.09 14.26
N ARG A 94 -8.21 14.68 15.10
CA ARG A 94 -8.75 13.99 16.28
C ARG A 94 -9.57 12.78 15.82
N HIS A 95 -9.23 11.61 16.31
CA HIS A 95 -9.97 10.39 16.02
C HIS A 95 -11.12 10.25 17.03
N LEU A 96 -12.27 9.80 16.54
CA LEU A 96 -13.37 9.40 17.40
C LEU A 96 -12.94 8.18 18.24
N ALA A 97 -13.46 8.08 19.44
CA ALA A 97 -13.26 6.90 20.29
C ALA A 97 -13.70 5.64 19.53
N ILE A 98 -12.85 4.62 19.56
CA ILE A 98 -13.13 3.34 18.91
C ILE A 98 -13.91 2.48 19.92
N ASP A 99 -15.07 1.99 19.53
CA ASP A 99 -15.81 1.00 20.29
C ASP A 99 -15.05 -0.33 20.26
N ALA A 100 -14.39 -0.65 21.37
CA ALA A 100 -13.55 -1.85 21.47
C ALA A 100 -14.37 -3.15 21.51
N VAL A 101 -15.65 -3.11 21.84
CA VAL A 101 -16.53 -4.28 21.80
C VAL A 101 -16.89 -4.60 20.36
N LYS A 102 -17.24 -3.59 19.59
CA LYS A 102 -17.63 -3.73 18.18
C LYS A 102 -16.43 -3.91 17.24
N TYR A 103 -15.29 -3.29 17.57
CA TYR A 103 -14.08 -3.26 16.72
C TYR A 103 -12.80 -3.59 17.52
N PRO A 104 -12.69 -4.85 18.06
CA PRO A 104 -11.60 -5.22 18.94
C PRO A 104 -10.22 -5.15 18.27
N HIS A 105 -10.08 -5.56 17.00
CA HIS A 105 -8.81 -5.54 16.30
C HIS A 105 -8.38 -4.11 15.90
N THR A 106 -9.35 -3.26 15.55
CA THR A 106 -9.07 -1.83 15.34
C THR A 106 -8.67 -1.14 16.65
N ALA A 107 -9.27 -1.49 17.77
CA ALA A 107 -8.88 -0.97 19.09
C ALA A 107 -7.48 -1.45 19.49
N ALA A 108 -7.14 -2.70 19.20
CA ALA A 108 -5.79 -3.23 19.41
C ALA A 108 -4.75 -2.46 18.56
N MET A 109 -5.07 -2.18 17.28
CA MET A 109 -4.22 -1.34 16.42
C MET A 109 -4.06 0.08 16.98
N ALA A 110 -5.13 0.69 17.50
CA ALA A 110 -5.07 2.00 18.16
C ALA A 110 -4.14 2.00 19.38
N ASN A 111 -4.15 0.93 20.16
CA ASN A 111 -3.26 0.78 21.31
C ASN A 111 -1.79 0.62 20.87
N LYS A 112 -1.51 -0.10 19.76
CA LYS A 112 -0.16 -0.15 19.16
C LYS A 112 0.34 1.25 18.83
N PHE A 113 -0.47 2.12 18.26
CA PHE A 113 -0.07 3.49 17.91
C PHE A 113 0.23 4.40 19.11
N LYS A 114 -0.05 3.98 20.34
CA LYS A 114 0.34 4.72 21.56
C LYS A 114 1.84 4.58 21.88
N THR A 115 2.49 3.56 21.33
CA THR A 115 3.91 3.32 21.59
C THR A 115 4.80 4.18 20.68
N PRO A 116 5.91 4.75 21.21
CA PRO A 116 6.86 5.54 20.42
C PRO A 116 7.47 4.75 19.27
N GLU A 117 7.71 3.46 19.45
CA GLU A 117 8.30 2.54 18.47
C GLU A 117 7.38 2.41 17.23
N THR A 118 6.08 2.18 17.45
CA THR A 118 5.10 2.09 16.35
C THR A 118 4.97 3.42 15.62
N GLN A 119 4.96 4.55 16.34
CA GLN A 119 4.92 5.88 15.74
C GLN A 119 6.17 6.15 14.90
N SER A 120 7.34 5.79 15.40
CA SER A 120 8.60 5.93 14.68
C SER A 120 8.63 5.07 13.42
N ALA A 121 8.23 3.79 13.53
CA ALA A 121 8.12 2.89 12.39
C ALA A 121 7.14 3.44 11.33
N TYR A 122 5.96 3.93 11.75
CA TYR A 122 4.96 4.46 10.83
C TYR A 122 5.42 5.74 10.11
N ARG A 123 6.19 6.62 10.77
CA ARG A 123 6.73 7.83 10.11
C ARG A 123 7.60 7.51 8.90
N ARG A 124 8.32 6.37 8.91
CA ARG A 124 9.13 5.90 7.78
C ARG A 124 8.30 5.62 6.54
N ARG A 125 6.99 5.30 6.67
CA ARG A 125 6.10 5.01 5.55
C ARG A 125 6.14 6.08 4.45
N LYS A 126 6.15 7.37 4.81
CA LYS A 126 6.20 8.47 3.83
C LYS A 126 7.46 8.39 2.97
N TRP A 127 8.61 8.16 3.60
CA TRP A 127 9.89 8.02 2.92
C TRP A 127 9.96 6.81 1.99
N LEU A 128 9.17 5.78 2.28
CA LEU A 128 9.13 4.54 1.49
C LEU A 128 8.14 4.64 0.32
N SER A 129 6.94 5.13 0.56
CA SER A 129 5.85 5.08 -0.42
C SER A 129 5.78 6.30 -1.35
N GLU A 130 6.16 7.48 -0.89
CA GLU A 130 6.06 8.71 -1.70
C GLU A 130 7.05 8.75 -2.88
N PRO A 131 8.35 8.39 -2.73
CA PRO A 131 9.30 8.46 -3.83
C PRO A 131 8.91 7.57 -5.03
N PRO A 132 8.59 6.27 -4.89
CA PRO A 132 8.18 5.46 -6.02
C PRO A 132 6.95 6.02 -6.76
N ASN A 133 5.93 6.48 -6.02
CA ASN A 133 4.75 7.08 -6.61
C ASN A 133 5.07 8.39 -7.36
N GLY A 134 5.94 9.22 -6.81
CA GLY A 134 6.43 10.43 -7.44
C GLY A 134 7.20 10.14 -8.73
N TRP A 135 8.09 9.15 -8.71
CA TRP A 135 8.88 8.74 -9.87
C TRP A 135 8.02 8.20 -11.00
N VAL A 136 7.06 7.32 -10.71
CA VAL A 136 6.11 6.79 -11.70
C VAL A 136 5.37 7.92 -12.40
N LYS A 137 4.83 8.88 -11.64
CA LYS A 137 3.98 9.93 -12.21
C LYS A 137 4.75 11.09 -12.83
N GLN A 138 5.86 11.51 -12.23
CA GLN A 138 6.58 12.72 -12.63
C GLN A 138 7.76 12.44 -13.54
N VAL A 139 8.50 11.35 -13.29
CA VAL A 139 9.72 11.05 -14.04
C VAL A 139 9.44 10.12 -15.22
N MET A 140 8.66 9.05 -14.98
CA MET A 140 8.28 8.11 -16.04
C MET A 140 7.07 8.58 -16.86
N GLY A 141 6.36 9.62 -16.40
CA GLY A 141 5.19 10.18 -17.08
C GLY A 141 3.97 9.24 -17.10
N PHE A 142 3.98 8.16 -16.34
CA PHE A 142 2.89 7.21 -16.31
C PHE A 142 1.72 7.75 -15.49
N ARG A 143 0.72 8.31 -16.17
CA ARG A 143 -0.45 8.94 -15.57
C ARG A 143 -1.76 8.24 -15.89
N GLN A 144 -1.77 7.39 -16.91
CA GLN A 144 -2.93 6.63 -17.35
C GLN A 144 -2.50 5.30 -17.97
N PHE A 145 -3.37 4.32 -17.86
CA PHE A 145 -3.19 3.02 -18.52
C PHE A 145 -3.47 3.15 -20.03
N SER A 146 -2.64 2.52 -20.84
CA SER A 146 -2.82 2.44 -22.30
C SER A 146 -3.69 1.24 -22.69
N MET A 147 -3.71 0.22 -21.85
CA MET A 147 -4.45 -1.02 -22.10
C MET A 147 -5.82 -1.03 -21.44
N ARG A 148 -6.78 -1.73 -22.08
CA ARG A 148 -8.13 -1.97 -21.53
C ARG A 148 -8.25 -3.39 -20.97
N GLY A 149 -9.05 -3.53 -19.92
CA GLY A 149 -9.23 -4.79 -19.20
C GLY A 149 -8.29 -4.90 -18.00
N LEU A 150 -8.77 -5.50 -16.90
CA LEU A 150 -8.05 -5.53 -15.63
C LEU A 150 -6.71 -6.27 -15.76
N ASP A 151 -6.70 -7.42 -16.42
CA ASP A 151 -5.49 -8.25 -16.53
C ASP A 151 -4.39 -7.55 -17.35
N LYS A 152 -4.76 -6.91 -18.47
CA LYS A 152 -3.82 -6.16 -19.30
C LYS A 152 -3.30 -4.92 -18.58
N ALA A 153 -4.19 -4.18 -17.92
CA ALA A 153 -3.78 -3.02 -17.12
C ALA A 153 -2.91 -3.43 -15.92
N LYS A 154 -3.17 -4.61 -15.31
CA LYS A 154 -2.32 -5.17 -14.26
C LYS A 154 -0.92 -5.51 -14.78
N ALA A 155 -0.83 -6.13 -15.94
CA ALA A 155 0.46 -6.41 -16.59
C ALA A 155 1.23 -5.12 -16.92
N GLU A 156 0.54 -4.09 -17.41
CA GLU A 156 1.13 -2.77 -17.68
C GLU A 156 1.64 -2.13 -16.38
N TRP A 157 0.87 -2.19 -15.27
CA TRP A 157 1.31 -1.72 -13.97
C TRP A 157 2.55 -2.44 -13.46
N GLN A 158 2.59 -3.77 -13.60
CA GLN A 158 3.75 -4.58 -13.22
C GLN A 158 4.99 -4.23 -14.04
N LEU A 159 4.83 -3.98 -15.35
CA LEU A 159 5.93 -3.53 -16.22
C LEU A 159 6.48 -2.17 -15.80
N VAL A 160 5.60 -1.21 -15.47
CA VAL A 160 5.99 0.11 -14.96
C VAL A 160 6.80 -0.03 -13.65
N CYS A 161 6.31 -0.86 -12.73
CA CYS A 161 7.02 -1.13 -11.47
C CYS A 161 8.38 -1.82 -11.69
N ALA A 162 8.47 -2.76 -12.64
CA ALA A 162 9.72 -3.42 -13.00
C ALA A 162 10.72 -2.42 -13.62
N ALA A 163 10.28 -1.54 -14.51
CA ALA A 163 11.13 -0.50 -15.09
C ALA A 163 11.67 0.47 -14.02
N LEU A 164 10.84 0.84 -13.03
CA LEU A 164 11.30 1.64 -11.90
C LEU A 164 12.35 0.89 -11.05
N ASN A 165 12.13 -0.40 -10.79
CA ASN A 165 13.09 -1.24 -10.07
C ASN A 165 14.43 -1.34 -10.80
N LEU A 166 14.43 -1.59 -12.11
CA LEU A 166 15.66 -1.63 -12.93
C LEU A 166 16.45 -0.32 -12.83
N ARG A 167 15.75 0.82 -12.93
CA ARG A 167 16.37 2.13 -12.76
C ARG A 167 16.97 2.30 -11.36
N ARG A 168 16.25 1.85 -10.32
CA ARG A 168 16.73 1.91 -8.93
C ARG A 168 17.95 1.03 -8.72
N MET A 169 17.93 -0.19 -9.26
CA MET A 169 19.07 -1.12 -9.20
C MET A 169 20.30 -0.53 -9.90
N ALA A 170 20.14 0.04 -11.10
CA ALA A 170 21.24 0.71 -11.80
C ALA A 170 21.85 1.85 -10.96
N ALA A 171 21.03 2.62 -10.26
CA ALA A 171 21.53 3.68 -9.37
C ALA A 171 22.28 3.15 -8.15
N LEU A 172 21.87 1.99 -7.61
CA LEU A 172 22.53 1.35 -6.46
C LEU A 172 23.87 0.67 -6.84
N THR A 173 24.02 0.25 -8.09
CA THR A 173 25.27 -0.38 -8.57
C THR A 173 26.29 0.63 -9.09
N ALA A 174 25.90 1.88 -9.32
CA ALA A 174 26.77 2.95 -9.78
C ALA A 174 27.48 3.72 -8.64
N THR A 175 27.19 3.39 -7.39
CA THR A 175 27.81 3.92 -6.17
C THR A 175 28.76 2.92 -5.55
#